data_2d2ddd80b10b8288a0e98f6ab584bd6b
#
_entry.id   2d2ddd80b10b8288a0e98f6ab584bd6b
#
_cell.length_a   1.000
_cell.length_b   1.000
_cell.length_c   1.000
_cell.angle_alpha   90.00
_cell.angle_beta   90.00
_cell.angle_gamma   90.00
#
_symmetry.space_group_name_H-M   'P 1'
#
loop_
_entity.id
_entity.type
_entity.pdbx_description
1 polymer ?
#
loop_
_entity_poly.entity_id
_entity_poly.type
_entity_poly.pdbx_seq_one_letter_code
_entity_poly.pdbx_strand_id
1 'polypeptide(L)'
;VAGLNPHCGENGMFGREEIEEIQPAIDEALAEGINIPEKAPTPPDTVFSKALGGWYDIVVVMYHDQGHIPLKVKGFVYNKELKKWDAVAGVNVTLGLPIIRTSVDHGTGEGHAGDGSANELSLVNAMDYAIRMANAKKEKEVEA
;
A
#
# COMPACT_ATOMS: atom_id res chain seq x y z
N VAL A 1 2.27 -2.81 -11.27
CA VAL A 1 2.44 -4.09 -10.53
C VAL A 1 3.92 -4.32 -10.30
N ALA A 2 4.34 -4.58 -9.06
CA ALA A 2 5.72 -4.92 -8.74
C ALA A 2 6.04 -6.36 -9.17
N GLY A 3 7.27 -6.64 -9.58
CA GLY A 3 7.78 -7.99 -9.70
C GLY A 3 8.03 -8.63 -8.34
N LEU A 4 8.13 -9.95 -8.29
CA LEU A 4 8.50 -10.71 -7.11
C LEU A 4 10.01 -10.83 -6.97
N ASN A 5 10.65 -11.21 -8.07
CA ASN A 5 12.08 -11.52 -8.12
C ASN A 5 12.94 -10.30 -8.46
N PRO A 6 14.22 -10.29 -8.12
CA PRO A 6 15.15 -9.25 -8.56
C PRO A 6 15.09 -9.06 -10.07
N HIS A 7 15.04 -7.80 -10.53
CA HIS A 7 14.98 -7.43 -11.96
C HIS A 7 13.83 -8.14 -12.72
N CYS A 8 12.71 -8.43 -12.05
CA CYS A 8 11.60 -9.20 -12.61
C CYS A 8 12.01 -10.57 -13.16
N GLY A 9 12.92 -11.25 -12.47
CA GLY A 9 13.32 -12.62 -12.77
C GLY A 9 14.33 -12.79 -13.92
N GLU A 10 14.69 -11.71 -14.63
CA GLU A 10 15.61 -11.74 -15.78
C GLU A 10 15.36 -12.94 -16.74
N ASN A 11 14.15 -12.97 -17.31
CA ASN A 11 13.71 -14.06 -18.19
C ASN A 11 13.75 -15.47 -17.55
N GLY A 12 13.54 -15.53 -16.24
CA GLY A 12 13.47 -16.78 -15.47
C GLY A 12 14.80 -17.21 -14.85
N MET A 13 15.84 -16.37 -14.90
CA MET A 13 17.14 -16.67 -14.26
C MET A 13 17.04 -16.65 -12.74
N PHE A 14 16.25 -15.72 -12.16
CA PHE A 14 16.08 -15.54 -10.72
C PHE A 14 14.72 -16.02 -10.19
N GLY A 15 13.94 -16.67 -11.04
CA GLY A 15 12.59 -17.14 -10.75
C GLY A 15 11.71 -17.00 -11.98
N ARG A 16 10.62 -17.75 -12.03
CA ARG A 16 9.73 -17.76 -13.19
C ARG A 16 8.33 -17.21 -12.88
N GLU A 17 8.12 -16.73 -11.66
CA GLU A 17 6.82 -16.26 -11.18
C GLU A 17 6.29 -15.07 -11.99
N GLU A 18 7.19 -14.21 -12.47
CA GLU A 18 6.79 -13.11 -13.37
C GLU A 18 6.23 -13.62 -14.69
N ILE A 19 6.79 -14.71 -15.23
CA ILE A 19 6.37 -15.29 -16.51
C ILE A 19 5.12 -16.15 -16.35
N GLU A 20 5.07 -16.95 -15.28
CA GLU A 20 4.06 -18.01 -15.10
C GLU A 20 2.80 -17.51 -14.40
N GLU A 21 2.90 -16.47 -13.54
CA GLU A 21 1.80 -16.01 -12.70
C GLU A 21 1.52 -14.50 -12.86
N ILE A 22 2.54 -13.63 -12.71
CA ILE A 22 2.31 -12.19 -12.61
C ILE A 22 1.94 -11.59 -13.96
N GLN A 23 2.65 -11.94 -15.04
CA GLN A 23 2.33 -11.44 -16.38
C GLN A 23 0.95 -11.91 -16.86
N PRO A 24 0.55 -13.18 -16.72
CA PRO A 24 -0.81 -13.60 -17.04
C PRO A 24 -1.89 -12.83 -16.28
N ALA A 25 -1.67 -12.56 -14.97
CA ALA A 25 -2.61 -11.77 -14.18
C ALA A 25 -2.71 -10.29 -14.65
N ILE A 26 -1.58 -9.69 -15.08
CA ILE A 26 -1.58 -8.35 -15.69
C ILE A 26 -2.37 -8.36 -17.00
N ASP A 27 -2.15 -9.37 -17.84
CA ASP A 27 -2.82 -9.49 -19.15
C ASP A 27 -4.35 -9.66 -18.96
N GLU A 28 -4.77 -10.45 -17.99
CA GLU A 28 -6.19 -10.63 -17.64
C GLU A 28 -6.81 -9.31 -17.15
N ALA A 29 -6.15 -8.62 -16.22
CA ALA A 29 -6.62 -7.34 -15.71
C ALA A 29 -6.71 -6.25 -16.80
N LEU A 30 -5.76 -6.23 -17.75
CA LEU A 30 -5.82 -5.35 -18.92
C LEU A 30 -7.00 -5.70 -19.82
N ALA A 31 -7.30 -6.98 -20.01
CA ALA A 31 -8.45 -7.44 -20.81
C ALA A 31 -9.78 -7.06 -20.14
N GLU A 32 -9.84 -6.98 -18.82
CA GLU A 32 -10.98 -6.46 -18.05
C GLU A 32 -11.09 -4.91 -18.07
N GLY A 33 -10.15 -4.22 -18.72
CA GLY A 33 -10.16 -2.77 -18.84
C GLY A 33 -9.51 -2.02 -17.67
N ILE A 34 -8.80 -2.71 -16.79
CA ILE A 34 -8.05 -2.07 -15.71
C ILE A 34 -6.85 -1.33 -16.31
N ASN A 35 -6.69 -0.07 -15.93
CA ASN A 35 -5.57 0.75 -16.41
C ASN A 35 -4.27 0.38 -15.69
N ILE A 36 -3.40 -0.36 -16.38
CA ILE A 36 -2.06 -0.70 -15.91
C ILE A 36 -1.06 -0.07 -16.89
N PRO A 37 -0.42 1.07 -16.53
CA PRO A 37 0.46 1.80 -17.43
C PRO A 37 1.65 0.97 -17.95
N GLU A 38 2.29 0.24 -17.04
CA GLU A 38 3.35 -0.71 -17.38
C GLU A 38 2.72 -2.08 -17.65
N LYS A 39 2.65 -2.48 -18.91
CA LYS A 39 2.03 -3.76 -19.35
C LYS A 39 2.84 -5.00 -18.96
N ALA A 40 3.81 -4.84 -18.08
CA ALA A 40 4.66 -5.91 -17.54
C ALA A 40 5.00 -5.60 -16.08
N PRO A 41 5.46 -6.59 -15.27
CA PRO A 41 5.93 -6.34 -13.93
C PRO A 41 7.07 -5.32 -13.91
N THR A 42 7.01 -4.36 -12.99
CA THR A 42 8.06 -3.36 -12.81
C THR A 42 9.04 -3.85 -11.74
N PRO A 43 10.36 -3.70 -11.94
CA PRO A 43 11.33 -4.08 -10.92
C PRO A 43 11.02 -3.46 -9.56
N PRO A 44 11.02 -4.26 -8.46
CA PRO A 44 10.55 -3.80 -7.16
C PRO A 44 11.44 -2.70 -6.53
N ASP A 45 12.70 -2.61 -6.94
CA ASP A 45 13.63 -1.56 -6.50
C ASP A 45 13.36 -0.19 -7.14
N THR A 46 12.61 -0.13 -8.23
CA THR A 46 12.31 1.11 -8.94
C THR A 46 10.84 1.53 -8.91
N VAL A 47 9.91 0.60 -8.73
CA VAL A 47 8.46 0.86 -8.79
C VAL A 47 8.01 1.91 -7.78
N PHE A 48 8.57 1.90 -6.56
CA PHE A 48 8.16 2.83 -5.50
C PHE A 48 8.66 4.25 -5.73
N SER A 49 9.85 4.44 -6.31
CA SER A 49 10.33 5.77 -6.68
C SER A 49 9.47 6.39 -7.78
N LYS A 50 9.03 5.60 -8.76
CA LYS A 50 8.09 6.02 -9.80
C LYS A 50 6.73 6.39 -9.19
N ALA A 51 6.19 5.57 -8.28
CA ALA A 51 4.93 5.84 -7.59
C ALA A 51 4.99 7.12 -6.76
N LEU A 52 6.06 7.33 -5.98
CA LEU A 52 6.29 8.58 -5.24
C LEU A 52 6.47 9.78 -6.16
N GLY A 53 6.97 9.59 -7.38
CA GLY A 53 7.07 10.58 -8.43
C GLY A 53 5.75 10.88 -9.16
N GLY A 54 4.64 10.24 -8.76
CA GLY A 54 3.31 10.48 -9.33
C GLY A 54 3.02 9.75 -10.64
N TRP A 55 3.80 8.71 -10.98
CA TRP A 55 3.56 7.92 -12.19
C TRP A 55 2.40 6.94 -12.04
N TYR A 56 2.11 6.53 -10.80
CA TYR A 56 1.08 5.55 -10.47
C TYR A 56 0.26 6.02 -9.27
N ASP A 57 -1.03 5.70 -9.27
CA ASP A 57 -1.96 5.97 -8.16
C ASP A 57 -1.86 4.90 -7.08
N ILE A 58 -1.46 3.67 -7.44
CA ILE A 58 -1.35 2.52 -6.54
C ILE A 58 -0.24 1.57 -7.02
N VAL A 59 0.37 0.86 -6.09
CA VAL A 59 1.32 -0.23 -6.38
C VAL A 59 0.78 -1.53 -5.81
N VAL A 60 0.61 -2.53 -6.68
CA VAL A 60 0.33 -3.92 -6.27
C VAL A 60 1.66 -4.59 -5.97
N VAL A 61 1.79 -5.15 -4.77
CA VAL A 61 3.02 -5.79 -4.28
C VAL A 61 2.81 -7.28 -4.06
N MET A 62 3.87 -8.05 -4.12
CA MET A 62 3.82 -9.51 -4.08
C MET A 62 3.86 -10.07 -2.65
N TYR A 63 4.40 -9.32 -1.70
CA TYR A 63 4.46 -9.73 -0.30
C TYR A 63 4.49 -8.51 0.63
N HIS A 64 4.19 -8.74 1.90
CA HIS A 64 4.03 -7.70 2.91
C HIS A 64 5.20 -6.71 2.95
N ASP A 65 6.42 -7.18 3.14
CA ASP A 65 7.58 -6.29 3.35
C ASP A 65 7.96 -5.51 2.10
N GLN A 66 7.67 -6.03 0.90
CA GLN A 66 7.90 -5.32 -0.36
C GLN A 66 7.17 -3.96 -0.38
N GLY A 67 5.95 -3.91 0.15
CA GLY A 67 5.17 -2.67 0.23
C GLY A 67 5.42 -1.89 1.52
N HIS A 68 5.58 -2.59 2.64
CA HIS A 68 5.70 -1.92 3.95
C HIS A 68 7.07 -1.29 4.19
N ILE A 69 8.17 -1.83 3.66
CA ILE A 69 9.50 -1.21 3.79
C ILE A 69 9.50 0.22 3.21
N PRO A 70 9.14 0.45 1.92
CA PRO A 70 9.12 1.81 1.38
C PRO A 70 8.09 2.72 2.08
N LEU A 71 6.93 2.18 2.47
CA LEU A 71 5.94 2.91 3.24
C LEU A 71 6.52 3.40 4.58
N LYS A 72 7.16 2.51 5.33
CA LYS A 72 7.77 2.83 6.63
C LYS A 72 8.95 3.79 6.48
N VAL A 73 9.83 3.58 5.50
CA VAL A 73 10.96 4.49 5.24
C VAL A 73 10.48 5.90 4.89
N LYS A 74 9.41 6.02 4.11
CA LYS A 74 8.83 7.33 3.75
C LYS A 74 8.03 7.95 4.88
N GLY A 75 7.28 7.14 5.63
CA GLY A 75 6.30 7.60 6.62
C GLY A 75 6.84 7.74 8.04
N PHE A 76 7.87 7.00 8.42
CA PHE A 76 8.47 7.05 9.77
C PHE A 76 9.78 7.81 9.74
N VAL A 77 9.72 9.10 10.01
CA VAL A 77 10.91 9.94 10.07
C VAL A 77 11.29 10.16 11.55
N TYR A 78 12.50 9.75 11.92
CA TYR A 78 13.00 10.02 13.27
C TYR A 78 13.54 11.45 13.37
N ASN A 79 12.89 12.27 14.17
CA ASN A 79 13.33 13.61 14.49
C ASN A 79 14.46 13.54 15.55
N LYS A 80 15.68 13.79 15.12
CA LYS A 80 16.88 13.69 15.97
C LYS A 80 16.92 14.76 17.07
N GLU A 81 16.36 15.94 16.83
CA GLU A 81 16.33 17.04 17.78
C GLU A 81 15.34 16.78 18.90
N LEU A 82 14.12 16.34 18.54
CA LEU A 82 13.05 16.03 19.47
C LEU A 82 13.16 14.61 20.05
N LYS A 83 14.09 13.79 19.55
CA LYS A 83 14.32 12.39 19.94
C LYS A 83 13.03 11.55 19.89
N LYS A 84 12.18 11.81 18.91
CA LYS A 84 10.91 11.09 18.70
C LYS A 84 10.65 10.81 17.23
N TRP A 85 9.78 9.84 16.97
CA TRP A 85 9.29 9.56 15.62
C TRP A 85 8.21 10.58 15.25
N ASP A 86 8.29 11.13 14.04
CA ASP A 86 7.22 11.93 13.48
C ASP A 86 6.02 11.01 13.13
N ALA A 87 4.82 11.57 13.23
CA ALA A 87 3.60 10.81 13.03
C ALA A 87 3.47 10.33 11.60
N VAL A 88 3.11 9.05 11.44
CA VAL A 88 2.79 8.45 10.15
C VAL A 88 1.31 8.65 9.86
N ALA A 89 1.00 9.15 8.67
CA ALA A 89 -0.37 9.34 8.21
C ALA A 89 -0.96 8.08 7.52
N GLY A 90 -0.30 6.93 7.63
CA GLY A 90 -0.71 5.68 7.01
C GLY A 90 -2.02 5.14 7.59
N VAL A 91 -2.85 4.55 6.72
CA VAL A 91 -4.09 3.86 7.09
C VAL A 91 -4.06 2.46 6.50
N ASN A 92 -4.31 1.46 7.32
CA ASN A 92 -4.53 0.10 6.85
C ASN A 92 -5.99 -0.07 6.44
N VAL A 93 -6.23 -0.53 5.21
CA VAL A 93 -7.57 -0.81 4.67
C VAL A 93 -7.64 -2.27 4.25
N THR A 94 -8.63 -3.00 4.75
CA THR A 94 -8.88 -4.37 4.30
C THR A 94 -9.94 -4.35 3.19
N LEU A 95 -9.55 -4.80 2.00
CA LEU A 95 -10.44 -4.90 0.84
C LEU A 95 -11.10 -6.29 0.76
N GLY A 96 -12.20 -6.40 -0.01
CA GLY A 96 -12.90 -7.67 -0.26
C GLY A 96 -13.83 -8.13 0.87
N LEU A 97 -14.01 -7.35 1.93
CA LEU A 97 -14.97 -7.64 2.99
C LEU A 97 -16.34 -7.00 2.70
N PRO A 98 -17.45 -7.59 3.19
CA PRO A 98 -18.78 -6.97 3.08
C PRO A 98 -18.94 -5.70 3.93
N ILE A 99 -17.99 -5.44 4.82
CA ILE A 99 -17.92 -4.27 5.70
C ILE A 99 -16.70 -3.42 5.34
N ILE A 100 -16.76 -2.12 5.65
CA ILE A 100 -15.60 -1.24 5.60
C ILE A 100 -14.75 -1.49 6.84
N ARG A 101 -13.49 -1.89 6.65
CA ARG A 101 -12.52 -2.07 7.73
C ARG A 101 -11.28 -1.24 7.46
N THR A 102 -11.06 -0.28 8.34
CA THR A 102 -9.83 0.52 8.40
C THR A 102 -9.17 0.35 9.76
N SER A 103 -7.86 0.51 9.83
CA SER A 103 -7.13 0.48 11.10
C SER A 103 -5.87 1.33 11.03
N VAL A 104 -5.27 1.54 12.18
CA VAL A 104 -3.98 2.21 12.32
C VAL A 104 -2.86 1.44 11.59
N ASP A 105 -1.84 2.15 11.16
CA ASP A 105 -0.65 1.59 10.50
C ASP A 105 0.57 1.51 11.43
N HIS A 106 0.34 1.24 12.71
CA HIS A 106 1.39 1.05 13.72
C HIS A 106 1.12 -0.17 14.60
N GLY A 107 2.12 -0.62 15.36
CA GLY A 107 2.00 -1.73 16.30
C GLY A 107 1.16 -1.38 17.53
N THR A 108 1.16 -2.28 18.51
CA THR A 108 0.32 -2.22 19.72
C THR A 108 0.61 -1.02 20.62
N GLY A 109 1.77 -0.39 20.51
CA GLY A 109 2.12 0.81 21.28
C GLY A 109 2.27 0.54 22.78
N GLU A 110 2.60 -0.69 23.19
CA GLU A 110 2.73 -1.10 24.60
C GLU A 110 3.62 -0.19 25.44
N GLY A 111 4.69 0.36 24.83
CA GLY A 111 5.57 1.31 25.49
C GLY A 111 4.95 2.66 25.85
N HIS A 112 3.75 2.96 25.34
CA HIS A 112 2.99 4.18 25.64
C HIS A 112 1.77 3.92 26.54
N ALA A 113 1.63 2.69 27.04
CA ALA A 113 0.48 2.31 27.85
C ALA A 113 0.46 3.07 29.18
N GLY A 114 -0.56 3.90 29.39
CA GLY A 114 -0.79 4.62 30.65
C GLY A 114 0.01 5.91 30.83
N ASP A 115 0.89 6.30 29.91
CA ASP A 115 1.72 7.53 30.02
C ASP A 115 1.13 8.74 29.29
N GLY A 116 0.04 8.56 28.53
CA GLY A 116 -0.61 9.63 27.77
C GLY A 116 0.18 10.13 26.56
N SER A 117 1.23 9.45 26.14
CA SER A 117 2.11 9.86 25.03
C SER A 117 1.73 9.22 23.68
N ALA A 118 0.69 8.39 23.64
CA ALA A 118 0.22 7.77 22.41
C ALA A 118 -0.24 8.83 21.41
N ASN A 119 0.11 8.63 20.12
CA ASN A 119 -0.31 9.52 19.05
C ASN A 119 -1.58 8.99 18.38
N GLU A 120 -2.66 9.77 18.43
CA GLU A 120 -3.97 9.40 17.91
C GLU A 120 -4.13 9.62 16.40
N LEU A 121 -3.20 10.29 15.73
CA LEU A 121 -3.34 10.74 14.34
C LEU A 121 -3.67 9.61 13.37
N SER A 122 -3.02 8.47 13.49
CA SER A 122 -3.26 7.31 12.63
C SER A 122 -4.69 6.77 12.79
N LEU A 123 -5.25 6.80 14.01
CA LEU A 123 -6.63 6.40 14.26
C LEU A 123 -7.64 7.40 13.68
N VAL A 124 -7.38 8.70 13.86
CA VAL A 124 -8.21 9.76 13.27
C VAL A 124 -8.24 9.63 11.75
N ASN A 125 -7.07 9.46 11.11
CA ASN A 125 -6.98 9.24 9.67
C ASN A 125 -7.72 7.97 9.22
N ALA A 126 -7.66 6.89 9.99
CA ALA A 126 -8.38 5.65 9.69
C ALA A 126 -9.91 5.85 9.75
N MET A 127 -10.42 6.61 10.73
CA MET A 127 -11.84 6.96 10.81
C MET A 127 -12.28 7.85 9.65
N ASP A 128 -11.52 8.89 9.31
CA ASP A 128 -11.80 9.78 8.18
C ASP A 128 -11.82 9.01 6.85
N TYR A 129 -10.90 8.06 6.69
CA TYR A 129 -10.85 7.21 5.50
C TYR A 129 -12.09 6.31 5.42
N ALA A 130 -12.52 5.72 6.54
CA ALA A 130 -13.74 4.91 6.60
C ALA A 130 -15.00 5.72 6.23
N ILE A 131 -15.10 6.96 6.71
CA ILE A 131 -16.20 7.87 6.36
C ILE A 131 -16.23 8.16 4.87
N ARG A 132 -15.08 8.47 4.27
CA ARG A 132 -14.97 8.70 2.82
C ARG A 132 -15.38 7.48 2.01
N MET A 133 -14.93 6.28 2.40
CA MET A 133 -15.35 5.02 1.75
C MET A 133 -16.85 4.78 1.86
N ALA A 134 -17.45 5.04 3.03
CA ALA A 134 -18.90 4.90 3.25
C ALA A 134 -19.71 5.85 2.39
N ASN A 135 -19.27 7.10 2.25
CA ASN A 135 -19.94 8.08 1.40
C ASN A 135 -19.83 7.70 -0.08
N ALA A 136 -18.65 7.32 -0.57
CA ALA A 136 -18.46 6.88 -1.94
C ALA A 136 -19.29 5.62 -2.28
N LYS A 137 -19.47 4.70 -1.32
CA LYS A 137 -20.36 3.55 -1.50
C LYS A 137 -21.83 3.97 -1.65
N LYS A 138 -22.31 4.89 -0.81
CA LYS A 138 -23.69 5.41 -0.90
C LYS A 138 -23.95 6.13 -2.23
N GLU A 139 -23.00 6.93 -2.70
CA GLU A 139 -23.12 7.62 -4.00
C GLU A 139 -23.31 6.63 -5.14
N LYS A 140 -22.51 5.56 -5.19
CA LYS A 140 -22.65 4.50 -6.20
C LYS A 140 -23.97 3.73 -6.12
N GLU A 141 -24.50 3.53 -4.91
CA GLU A 141 -25.79 2.86 -4.71
C GLU A 141 -27.00 3.72 -5.17
N VAL A 142 -26.82 5.04 -5.22
CA VAL A 142 -27.84 5.98 -5.72
C VAL A 142 -27.81 6.11 -7.25
N GLU A 143 -26.63 5.90 -7.86
CA GLU A 143 -26.44 5.98 -9.32
C GLU A 143 -26.77 4.68 -10.06
N ALA A 144 -26.91 3.56 -9.36
CA ALA A 144 -27.17 2.23 -9.91
C ALA A 144 -28.69 1.89 -9.93
#